data_15ec6736bdb4b0fe1efbc0ebeeaa2920
#
_entry.id   15ec6736bdb4b0fe1efbc0ebeeaa2920
#
_cell.length_a   1.000
_cell.length_b   1.000
_cell.length_c   1.000
_cell.angle_alpha   90.00
_cell.angle_beta   90.00
_cell.angle_gamma   90.00
#
_symmetry.space_group_name_H-M   'P 1'
#
loop_
_entity.id
_entity.type
_entity.pdbx_description
1 polymer ?
#
loop_
_entity_poly.entity_id
_entity_poly.type
_entity_poly.pdbx_seq_one_letter_code
_entity_poly.pdbx_strand_id
1 'polypeptide(L)'
;MGSRYPGRESDVRALSAFINLMRAAESVSGRVMRASPAASKAGLTSSQFGALECLYHCGPMCQKTLAGKILRSGSNMTMVIDNLERRGLVRRDPDPEDRRYFRVRLTGRGRQLISRVIPRHVEVVVREMSALTGRELDALRGMCRKLGKKEGRRSKQESGRSAGN
;
A
#
# COMPACT_ATOMS: atom_id res chain seq x y z
N MET A 1 7.51 2.11 25.48
CA MET A 1 8.76 1.38 25.76
C MET A 1 9.84 2.03 24.89
N GLY A 2 10.80 2.73 25.47
CA GLY A 2 11.87 3.42 24.75
C GLY A 2 12.95 2.45 24.31
N SER A 3 13.73 2.83 23.30
CA SER A 3 14.91 2.09 22.86
C SER A 3 15.98 2.10 23.98
N ARG A 4 16.57 0.94 24.30
CA ARG A 4 17.73 0.82 25.22
C ARG A 4 19.06 0.92 24.46
N TYR A 5 19.07 1.43 23.25
CA TYR A 5 20.29 1.60 22.45
C TYR A 5 21.21 2.64 23.13
N PRO A 6 22.49 2.26 23.43
CA PRO A 6 23.45 3.18 24.08
C PRO A 6 24.11 4.05 23.02
N GLY A 7 23.41 5.00 22.46
CA GLY A 7 23.90 5.91 21.43
C GLY A 7 23.61 7.37 21.76
N ARG A 8 23.94 8.27 20.83
CA ARG A 8 23.63 9.70 20.98
C ARG A 8 22.11 9.90 21.09
N GLU A 9 21.68 10.92 21.82
CA GLU A 9 20.26 11.22 22.01
C GLU A 9 19.47 11.32 20.70
N SER A 10 20.10 11.92 19.66
CA SER A 10 19.54 11.99 18.30
C SER A 10 19.23 10.60 17.70
N ASP A 11 20.14 9.65 17.92
CA ASP A 11 20.03 8.30 17.37
C ASP A 11 18.94 7.51 18.10
N VAL A 12 18.88 7.65 19.43
CA VAL A 12 17.82 7.05 20.26
C VAL A 12 16.46 7.60 19.89
N ARG A 13 16.35 8.92 19.65
CA ARG A 13 15.11 9.57 19.20
C ARG A 13 14.66 9.06 17.85
N ALA A 14 15.56 8.97 16.88
CA ALA A 14 15.26 8.46 15.54
C ALA A 14 14.83 6.99 15.57
N LEU A 15 15.54 6.14 16.32
CA LEU A 15 15.23 4.73 16.48
C LEU A 15 13.87 4.53 17.17
N SER A 16 13.58 5.28 18.22
CA SER A 16 12.30 5.22 18.93
C SER A 16 11.14 5.62 18.03
N ALA A 17 11.30 6.69 17.23
CA ALA A 17 10.29 7.11 16.26
C ALA A 17 10.05 6.04 15.20
N PHE A 18 11.11 5.42 14.65
CA PHE A 18 11.00 4.33 13.68
C PHE A 18 10.26 3.11 14.27
N ILE A 19 10.65 2.65 15.47
CA ILE A 19 10.00 1.50 16.12
C ILE A 19 8.52 1.78 16.36
N ASN A 20 8.17 2.98 16.85
CA ASN A 20 6.78 3.35 17.13
C ASN A 20 5.96 3.43 15.83
N LEU A 21 6.52 3.99 14.75
CA LEU A 21 5.89 4.04 13.43
C LEU A 21 5.57 2.63 12.91
N MET A 22 6.55 1.72 12.96
CA MET A 22 6.37 0.35 12.48
C MET A 22 5.32 -0.41 13.29
N ARG A 23 5.38 -0.32 14.62
CA ARG A 23 4.39 -0.95 15.51
C ARG A 23 2.99 -0.39 15.32
N ALA A 24 2.85 0.92 15.20
CA ALA A 24 1.57 1.56 14.94
C ALA A 24 0.99 1.13 13.60
N ALA A 25 1.80 1.15 12.54
CA ALA A 25 1.38 0.76 11.20
C ALA A 25 0.90 -0.70 11.14
N GLU A 26 1.65 -1.63 11.77
CA GLU A 26 1.27 -3.04 11.84
C GLU A 26 -0.01 -3.25 12.65
N SER A 27 -0.08 -2.65 13.85
CA SER A 27 -1.21 -2.79 14.76
C SER A 27 -2.50 -2.23 14.16
N VAL A 28 -2.47 -1.01 13.62
CA VAL A 28 -3.62 -0.37 12.98
C VAL A 28 -4.05 -1.17 11.74
N SER A 29 -3.11 -1.52 10.87
CA SER A 29 -3.42 -2.32 9.67
C SER A 29 -4.06 -3.66 10.03
N GLY A 30 -3.57 -4.34 11.07
CA GLY A 30 -4.12 -5.60 11.55
C GLY A 30 -5.56 -5.44 12.07
N ARG A 31 -5.84 -4.41 12.87
CA ARG A 31 -7.21 -4.13 13.35
C ARG A 31 -8.16 -3.76 12.22
N VAL A 32 -7.74 -2.87 11.34
CA VAL A 32 -8.52 -2.46 10.15
C VAL A 32 -8.89 -3.68 9.31
N MET A 33 -7.93 -4.55 8.99
CA MET A 33 -8.20 -5.73 8.17
C MET A 33 -9.12 -6.74 8.85
N ARG A 34 -8.96 -7.00 10.15
CA ARG A 34 -9.86 -7.90 10.90
C ARG A 34 -11.30 -7.37 10.95
N ALA A 35 -11.47 -6.06 11.12
CA ALA A 35 -12.79 -5.45 11.21
C ALA A 35 -13.40 -5.13 9.84
N SER A 36 -12.62 -5.15 8.76
CA SER A 36 -13.08 -4.79 7.43
C SER A 36 -13.91 -5.90 6.78
N PRO A 37 -15.03 -5.56 6.12
CA PRO A 37 -15.79 -6.50 5.30
C PRO A 37 -14.99 -7.09 4.12
N ALA A 38 -13.88 -6.47 3.74
CA ALA A 38 -12.99 -6.99 2.70
C ALA A 38 -12.49 -8.39 3.07
N ALA A 39 -12.05 -8.59 4.32
CA ALA A 39 -11.59 -9.90 4.78
C ALA A 39 -12.75 -10.85 5.08
N SER A 40 -13.77 -10.40 5.84
CA SER A 40 -14.81 -11.27 6.38
C SER A 40 -15.87 -11.67 5.35
N LYS A 41 -16.33 -10.74 4.52
CA LYS A 41 -17.43 -11.00 3.55
C LYS A 41 -16.94 -11.26 2.13
N ALA A 42 -15.89 -10.58 1.70
CA ALA A 42 -15.35 -10.73 0.35
C ALA A 42 -14.24 -11.78 0.26
N GLY A 43 -13.71 -12.29 1.37
CA GLY A 43 -12.62 -13.26 1.42
C GLY A 43 -11.36 -12.75 0.70
N LEU A 44 -11.03 -11.47 0.90
CA LEU A 44 -9.86 -10.84 0.30
C LEU A 44 -8.73 -10.75 1.34
N THR A 45 -7.53 -11.13 0.93
CA THR A 45 -6.33 -10.77 1.71
C THR A 45 -6.08 -9.26 1.61
N SER A 46 -5.26 -8.72 2.52
CA SER A 46 -4.87 -7.30 2.47
C SER A 46 -4.25 -6.89 1.12
N SER A 47 -3.42 -7.77 0.54
CA SER A 47 -2.78 -7.49 -0.76
C SER A 47 -3.80 -7.54 -1.90
N GLN A 48 -4.76 -8.47 -1.86
CA GLN A 48 -5.84 -8.54 -2.84
C GLN A 48 -6.77 -7.33 -2.75
N PHE A 49 -7.14 -6.91 -1.53
CA PHE A 49 -7.93 -5.71 -1.32
C PHE A 49 -7.20 -4.48 -1.85
N GLY A 50 -5.92 -4.27 -1.45
CA GLY A 50 -5.11 -3.14 -1.91
C GLY A 50 -4.94 -3.11 -3.43
N ALA A 51 -4.83 -4.28 -4.10
CA ALA A 51 -4.77 -4.36 -5.56
C ALA A 51 -6.07 -3.88 -6.22
N LEU A 52 -7.22 -4.36 -5.74
CA LEU A 52 -8.53 -3.94 -6.25
C LEU A 52 -8.79 -2.45 -5.98
N GLU A 53 -8.48 -1.96 -4.78
CA GLU A 53 -8.62 -0.56 -4.38
C GLU A 53 -7.75 0.35 -5.25
N CYS A 54 -6.48 0.00 -5.45
CA CYS A 54 -5.57 0.74 -6.31
C CYS A 54 -6.08 0.82 -7.75
N LEU A 55 -6.53 -0.31 -8.32
CA LEU A 55 -7.11 -0.34 -9.66
C LEU A 55 -8.45 0.41 -9.75
N TYR A 56 -9.20 0.49 -8.67
CA TYR A 56 -10.45 1.23 -8.63
C TYR A 56 -10.24 2.74 -8.71
N HIS A 57 -9.24 3.25 -7.97
CA HIS A 57 -8.95 4.69 -7.90
C HIS A 57 -8.00 5.19 -8.98
N CYS A 58 -7.05 4.37 -9.41
CA CYS A 58 -6.01 4.78 -10.34
C CYS A 58 -6.20 4.24 -11.77
N GLY A 59 -7.19 3.36 -11.99
CA GLY A 59 -7.41 2.74 -13.30
C GLY A 59 -6.45 1.61 -13.66
N PRO A 60 -6.49 1.12 -14.91
CA PRO A 60 -5.63 0.04 -15.38
C PRO A 60 -4.15 0.43 -15.36
N MET A 61 -3.29 -0.50 -14.95
CA MET A 61 -1.83 -0.28 -14.93
C MET A 61 -1.07 -1.59 -15.06
N CYS A 62 0.22 -1.50 -15.41
CA CYS A 62 1.07 -2.69 -15.44
C CYS A 62 1.31 -3.24 -14.02
N GLN A 63 1.57 -4.54 -13.93
CA GLN A 63 1.74 -5.25 -12.66
C GLN A 63 2.89 -4.66 -11.81
N LYS A 64 3.99 -4.21 -12.43
CA LYS A 64 5.12 -3.57 -11.73
C LYS A 64 4.70 -2.26 -11.06
N THR A 65 3.94 -1.42 -11.76
CA THR A 65 3.39 -0.17 -11.19
C THR A 65 2.43 -0.45 -10.05
N LEU A 66 1.56 -1.46 -10.21
CA LEU A 66 0.61 -1.88 -9.18
C LEU A 66 1.35 -2.35 -7.92
N ALA A 67 2.38 -3.18 -8.07
CA ALA A 67 3.22 -3.64 -6.96
C ALA A 67 3.89 -2.48 -6.20
N GLY A 68 4.41 -1.48 -6.93
CA GLY A 68 5.02 -0.29 -6.32
C GLY A 68 4.03 0.63 -5.59
N LYS A 69 2.75 0.60 -5.98
CA LYS A 69 1.70 1.41 -5.31
C LYS A 69 1.12 0.72 -4.07
N ILE A 70 1.13 -0.61 -4.04
CA ILE A 70 0.65 -1.38 -2.89
C ILE A 70 1.81 -1.53 -1.92
N LEU A 71 1.85 -0.69 -0.89
CA LEU A 71 2.90 -0.54 0.13
C LEU A 71 3.13 -1.79 1.01
N ARG A 72 3.09 -3.00 0.46
CA ARG A 72 3.39 -4.23 1.20
C ARG A 72 4.54 -4.97 0.54
N SER A 73 5.73 -4.78 1.09
CA SER A 73 6.91 -5.61 0.84
C SER A 73 6.59 -7.07 1.16
N GLY A 74 6.90 -7.97 0.24
CA GLY A 74 6.82 -9.42 0.45
C GLY A 74 5.61 -10.14 -0.18
N SER A 75 4.63 -9.45 -0.73
CA SER A 75 3.58 -10.12 -1.51
C SER A 75 4.08 -10.40 -2.92
N ASN A 76 4.10 -11.68 -3.31
CA ASN A 76 4.27 -12.01 -4.72
C ASN A 76 3.05 -11.48 -5.52
N MET A 77 3.24 -10.33 -6.16
CA MET A 77 2.15 -9.64 -6.88
C MET A 77 1.59 -10.50 -8.01
N THR A 78 2.42 -11.33 -8.63
CA THR A 78 1.96 -12.27 -9.65
C THR A 78 0.91 -13.21 -9.06
N MET A 79 1.18 -13.83 -7.92
CA MET A 79 0.22 -14.71 -7.24
C MET A 79 -1.05 -13.97 -6.81
N VAL A 80 -0.93 -12.71 -6.36
CA VAL A 80 -2.09 -11.89 -6.00
C VAL A 80 -2.99 -11.66 -7.21
N ILE A 81 -2.41 -11.27 -8.35
CA ILE A 81 -3.17 -11.02 -9.58
C ILE A 81 -3.75 -12.32 -10.15
N ASP A 82 -2.99 -13.41 -10.17
CA ASP A 82 -3.49 -14.73 -10.63
C ASP A 82 -4.70 -15.19 -9.81
N ASN A 83 -4.66 -15.01 -8.49
CA ASN A 83 -5.79 -15.32 -7.62
C ASN A 83 -7.02 -14.44 -7.90
N LEU A 84 -6.82 -13.14 -8.10
CA LEU A 84 -7.90 -12.23 -8.45
C LEU A 84 -8.49 -12.51 -9.83
N GLU A 85 -7.65 -12.90 -10.79
CA GLU A 85 -8.05 -13.25 -12.15
C GLU A 85 -8.86 -14.56 -12.16
N ARG A 86 -8.40 -15.60 -11.46
CA ARG A 86 -9.17 -16.86 -11.26
C ARG A 86 -10.55 -16.62 -10.62
N ARG A 87 -10.67 -15.59 -9.77
CA ARG A 87 -11.95 -15.17 -9.18
C ARG A 87 -12.78 -14.29 -10.10
N GLY A 88 -12.29 -13.96 -11.29
CA GLY A 88 -12.94 -13.09 -12.24
C GLY A 88 -13.08 -11.64 -11.77
N LEU A 89 -12.20 -11.17 -10.88
CA LEU A 89 -12.24 -9.81 -10.32
C LEU A 89 -11.34 -8.84 -11.07
N VAL A 90 -10.27 -9.33 -11.67
CA VAL A 90 -9.39 -8.59 -12.57
C VAL A 90 -9.18 -9.37 -13.85
N ARG A 91 -8.61 -8.73 -14.86
CA ARG A 91 -8.11 -9.38 -16.07
C ARG A 91 -6.85 -8.69 -16.55
N ARG A 92 -6.03 -9.41 -17.29
CA ARG A 92 -4.88 -8.86 -18.02
C ARG A 92 -5.28 -8.61 -19.46
N ASP A 93 -5.10 -7.38 -19.91
CA ASP A 93 -5.23 -6.99 -21.32
C ASP A 93 -3.85 -6.63 -21.86
N PRO A 94 -3.55 -6.88 -23.16
CA PRO A 94 -2.34 -6.35 -23.79
C PRO A 94 -2.29 -4.82 -23.63
N ASP A 95 -1.09 -4.27 -23.40
CA ASP A 95 -0.91 -2.83 -23.35
C ASP A 95 -1.16 -2.23 -24.76
N PRO A 96 -1.96 -1.17 -24.88
CA PRO A 96 -2.25 -0.58 -26.18
C PRO A 96 -1.03 0.05 -26.86
N GLU A 97 -0.01 0.47 -26.09
CA GLU A 97 1.21 1.10 -26.62
C GLU A 97 2.30 0.06 -26.93
N ASP A 98 2.38 -1.02 -26.13
CA ASP A 98 3.35 -2.09 -26.37
C ASP A 98 2.74 -3.45 -25.97
N ARG A 99 2.35 -4.25 -26.96
CA ARG A 99 1.69 -5.56 -26.79
C ARG A 99 2.55 -6.61 -26.07
N ARG A 100 3.84 -6.36 -25.85
CA ARG A 100 4.72 -7.22 -25.04
C ARG A 100 4.43 -7.11 -23.55
N TYR A 101 3.71 -6.05 -23.14
CA TYR A 101 3.31 -5.83 -21.75
C TYR A 101 1.81 -6.03 -21.57
N PHE A 102 1.42 -6.31 -20.32
CA PHE A 102 0.03 -6.45 -19.94
C PHE A 102 -0.36 -5.41 -18.90
N ARG A 103 -1.54 -4.86 -19.06
CA ARG A 103 -2.20 -4.03 -18.03
C ARG A 103 -3.21 -4.86 -17.27
N VAL A 104 -3.18 -4.78 -15.96
CA VAL A 104 -4.19 -5.34 -15.07
C VAL A 104 -5.32 -4.33 -14.94
N ARG A 105 -6.55 -4.78 -15.09
CA ARG A 105 -7.74 -3.95 -14.86
C ARG A 105 -8.84 -4.69 -14.13
N LEU A 106 -9.73 -3.95 -13.48
CA LEU A 106 -10.95 -4.52 -12.89
C LEU A 106 -11.90 -5.04 -13.97
N THR A 107 -12.51 -6.17 -13.71
CA THR A 107 -13.73 -6.61 -14.43
C THR A 107 -14.95 -5.84 -13.88
N GLY A 108 -16.11 -5.97 -14.54
CA GLY A 108 -17.37 -5.46 -14.00
C GLY A 108 -17.67 -6.00 -12.60
N ARG A 109 -17.42 -7.32 -12.39
CA ARG A 109 -17.58 -7.99 -11.10
C ARG A 109 -16.60 -7.45 -10.06
N GLY A 110 -15.34 -7.23 -10.43
CA GLY A 110 -14.34 -6.66 -9.54
C GLY A 110 -14.70 -5.24 -9.12
N ARG A 111 -15.12 -4.41 -10.07
CA ARG A 111 -15.58 -3.03 -9.80
C ARG A 111 -16.78 -3.01 -8.86
N GLN A 112 -17.78 -3.85 -9.10
CA GLN A 112 -18.96 -3.96 -8.26
C GLN A 112 -18.63 -4.43 -6.85
N LEU A 113 -17.72 -5.41 -6.70
CA LEU A 113 -17.30 -5.89 -5.40
C LEU A 113 -16.60 -4.77 -4.61
N ILE A 114 -15.57 -4.14 -5.21
CA ILE A 114 -14.75 -3.17 -4.49
C ILE A 114 -15.55 -1.90 -4.13
N SER A 115 -16.44 -1.43 -5.01
CA SER A 115 -17.30 -0.27 -4.72
C SER A 115 -18.24 -0.48 -3.53
N ARG A 116 -18.67 -1.73 -3.27
CA ARG A 116 -19.48 -2.08 -2.09
C ARG A 116 -18.66 -2.20 -0.82
N VAL A 117 -17.40 -2.59 -0.94
CA VAL A 117 -16.52 -2.85 0.22
C VAL A 117 -15.88 -1.56 0.74
N ILE A 118 -15.46 -0.65 -0.15
CA ILE A 118 -14.73 0.57 0.20
C ILE A 118 -15.45 1.42 1.25
N PRO A 119 -16.74 1.76 1.14
CA PRO A 119 -17.38 2.65 2.12
C PRO A 119 -17.25 2.14 3.55
N ARG A 120 -17.56 0.87 3.76
CA ARG A 120 -17.43 0.23 5.08
C ARG A 120 -16.01 0.04 5.54
N HIS A 121 -15.07 -0.16 4.62
CA HIS A 121 -13.65 -0.18 4.96
C HIS A 121 -13.19 1.19 5.46
N VAL A 122 -13.61 2.27 4.80
CA VAL A 122 -13.33 3.65 5.22
C VAL A 122 -13.90 3.94 6.61
N GLU A 123 -15.12 3.52 6.92
CA GLU A 123 -15.71 3.64 8.27
C GLU A 123 -14.82 2.98 9.35
N VAL A 124 -14.29 1.80 9.05
CA VAL A 124 -13.36 1.10 9.96
C VAL A 124 -12.05 1.89 10.12
N VAL A 125 -11.48 2.38 9.02
CA VAL A 125 -10.25 3.20 9.07
C VAL A 125 -10.47 4.45 9.91
N VAL A 126 -11.57 5.18 9.67
CA VAL A 126 -11.91 6.40 10.43
C VAL A 126 -12.01 6.09 11.92
N ARG A 127 -12.71 5.03 12.29
CA ARG A 127 -12.83 4.59 13.69
C ARG A 127 -11.48 4.24 14.31
N GLU A 128 -10.62 3.50 13.60
CA GLU A 128 -9.30 3.10 14.12
C GLU A 128 -8.34 4.30 14.25
N MET A 129 -8.55 5.33 13.44
CA MET A 129 -7.75 6.57 13.47
C MET A 129 -8.33 7.66 14.38
N SER A 130 -9.50 7.45 14.99
CA SER A 130 -10.19 8.46 15.83
C SER A 130 -9.49 8.78 17.16
N ALA A 131 -8.43 8.03 17.50
CA ALA A 131 -7.53 8.38 18.61
C ALA A 131 -6.75 9.68 18.37
N LEU A 132 -6.70 10.16 17.12
CA LEU A 132 -6.02 11.38 16.70
C LEU A 132 -7.04 12.45 16.32
N THR A 133 -6.76 13.68 16.71
CA THR A 133 -7.49 14.88 16.26
C THR A 133 -7.21 15.14 14.77
N GLY A 134 -8.04 15.95 14.11
CA GLY A 134 -7.83 16.32 12.71
C GLY A 134 -6.46 16.96 12.45
N ARG A 135 -5.97 17.82 13.37
CA ARG A 135 -4.63 18.43 13.26
C ARG A 135 -3.50 17.40 13.36
N GLU A 136 -3.65 16.42 14.24
CA GLU A 136 -2.67 15.33 14.37
C GLU A 136 -2.67 14.40 13.16
N LEU A 137 -3.83 14.12 12.57
CA LEU A 137 -3.95 13.36 11.32
C LEU A 137 -3.25 14.08 10.15
N ASP A 138 -3.41 15.40 10.04
CA ASP A 138 -2.72 16.19 9.01
C ASP A 138 -1.21 16.23 9.24
N ALA A 139 -0.76 16.37 10.49
CA ALA A 139 0.64 16.31 10.84
C ALA A 139 1.26 14.94 10.51
N LEU A 140 0.59 13.86 10.91
CA LEU A 140 1.01 12.48 10.61
C LEU A 140 1.12 12.25 9.10
N ARG A 141 0.10 12.66 8.33
CA ARG A 141 0.12 12.58 6.85
C ARG A 141 1.32 13.32 6.26
N GLY A 142 1.61 14.54 6.76
CA GLY A 142 2.75 15.34 6.33
C GLY A 142 4.09 14.66 6.61
N MET A 143 4.28 14.10 7.80
CA MET A 143 5.49 13.39 8.21
C MET A 143 5.70 12.10 7.39
N CYS A 144 4.66 11.29 7.22
CA CYS A 144 4.72 10.07 6.40
C CYS A 144 5.08 10.37 4.94
N ARG A 145 4.53 11.46 4.35
CA ARG A 145 4.89 11.88 2.99
C ARG A 145 6.35 12.31 2.86
N LYS A 146 6.92 12.96 3.89
CA LYS A 146 8.35 13.33 3.90
C LYS A 146 9.24 12.10 3.95
N LEU A 147 8.89 11.10 4.75
CA LEU A 147 9.62 9.84 4.86
C LEU A 147 9.57 9.04 3.55
N GLY A 148 8.39 8.90 2.94
CA GLY A 148 8.20 8.13 1.70
C GLY A 148 8.87 8.75 0.46
N LYS A 149 9.06 10.08 0.42
CA LYS A 149 9.74 10.76 -0.69
C LYS A 149 11.26 10.57 -0.71
N LYS A 150 11.87 10.06 0.36
CA LYS A 150 13.33 9.88 0.45
C LYS A 150 13.86 8.78 -0.47
N GLU A 151 13.04 7.80 -0.87
CA GLU A 151 13.45 6.71 -1.77
C GLU A 151 13.63 7.15 -3.23
N GLY A 152 12.93 8.19 -3.69
CA GLY A 152 13.03 8.68 -5.08
C GLY A 152 14.31 9.45 -5.42
N ARG A 153 15.16 9.79 -4.44
CA ARG A 153 16.42 10.52 -4.67
C ARG A 153 17.65 9.62 -4.84
N ARG A 154 17.63 8.39 -4.32
CA ARG A 154 18.80 7.48 -4.43
C ARG A 154 18.90 6.82 -5.80
N SER A 155 17.82 6.45 -6.43
CA SER A 155 17.85 5.79 -7.74
C SER A 155 18.30 6.68 -8.90
N LYS A 156 18.25 8.02 -8.76
CA LYS A 156 18.76 8.96 -9.77
C LYS A 156 20.26 9.26 -9.66
N GLN A 157 20.88 8.98 -8.50
CA GLN A 157 22.30 9.27 -8.29
C GLN A 157 23.21 8.10 -8.65
N GLU A 158 22.69 6.86 -8.64
CA GLU A 158 23.46 5.66 -9.03
C GLU A 158 23.46 5.43 -10.54
N SER A 159 22.41 5.83 -11.26
CA SER A 159 22.40 5.75 -12.74
C SER A 159 23.25 6.83 -13.44
N GLY A 160 23.67 7.87 -12.72
CA GLY A 160 24.56 8.92 -13.25
C GLY A 160 26.06 8.65 -13.09
N ARG A 161 26.47 7.64 -12.33
CA ARG A 161 27.89 7.32 -12.10
C ARG A 161 28.43 6.18 -12.97
N SER A 162 27.58 5.49 -13.71
CA SER A 162 28.00 4.35 -14.56
C SER A 162 28.22 4.71 -16.04
N ALA A 163 28.13 5.99 -16.41
CA ALA A 163 28.30 6.45 -17.80
C ALA A 163 29.57 7.31 -18.01
N GLY A 164 30.58 7.12 -17.17
CA GLY A 164 31.86 7.86 -17.29
C GLY A 164 33.01 7.02 -16.85
N ASN A 165 33.39 6.00 -17.65
CA ASN A 165 34.76 5.44 -17.72
C ASN A 165 34.89 4.62 -19.02
#